data_b31318ed18184bda3913bbf953beffec
#
_entry.id   b31318ed18184bda3913bbf953beffec
#
_cell.length_a   1.000
_cell.length_b   1.000
_cell.length_c   1.000
_cell.angle_alpha   90.00
_cell.angle_beta   90.00
_cell.angle_gamma   90.00
#
_symmetry.space_group_name_H-M   'P 1'
#
loop_
_entity.id
_entity.type
_entity.pdbx_description
1 polymer ?
#
loop_
_entity_poly.entity_id
_entity_poly.type
_entity_poly.pdbx_seq_one_letter_code
_entity_poly.pdbx_strand_id
1 'polypeptide(L)'
;MKAQVLSTLGPVEDGRLTLVDRPVPVPAAGEILVRVAACGVCHTELDEIEGRLAPRLPIVPGHQIVGRVERLGSGATRFQTGDRVGIAWINWACGTCDACRAGAENLCPAARWTGKDVDGGYAEYAVVPEAFAYPIPARFADAEAAPLLCAGVIGYRALRLSNLSDGQTLALYGFGASAHIVIQVVRSRYPRTRIVVFTRSEEHRELARRLGAHWTGSAADAPPGPVHRAIDFTPIGSTIRDALSRLAPGGRLVVNAIRKRDPVPELDYAAHLWHEKEVKSTANVTRQDAEEFLPLAADIPIVPEVRTFRLEDANDALVLLKQGRIQGAPVLTMT
;
A
#
# COMPACT_ATOMS: atom_id res chain seq x y z
N MET A 1 -19.07 17.02 -11.28
CA MET A 1 -17.67 16.59 -11.18
C MET A 1 -17.36 15.51 -12.18
N LYS A 2 -16.17 15.51 -12.76
CA LYS A 2 -15.69 14.40 -13.57
C LYS A 2 -15.27 13.23 -12.69
N ALA A 3 -15.56 12.00 -13.13
CA ALA A 3 -15.18 10.77 -12.44
C ALA A 3 -15.00 9.62 -13.44
N GLN A 4 -14.02 8.75 -13.20
CA GLN A 4 -13.86 7.47 -13.88
C GLN A 4 -14.71 6.42 -13.15
N VAL A 5 -15.64 5.81 -13.87
CA VAL A 5 -16.59 4.83 -13.29
C VAL A 5 -16.32 3.45 -13.85
N LEU A 6 -16.20 2.48 -12.97
CA LEU A 6 -16.22 1.05 -13.27
C LEU A 6 -17.65 0.54 -13.16
N SER A 7 -18.23 0.09 -14.26
CA SER A 7 -19.59 -0.47 -14.29
C SER A 7 -19.62 -1.98 -14.55
N THR A 8 -18.58 -2.52 -15.19
CA THR A 8 -18.48 -3.95 -15.52
C THR A 8 -17.06 -4.45 -15.36
N LEU A 9 -16.89 -5.66 -14.84
CA LEU A 9 -15.59 -6.30 -14.68
C LEU A 9 -15.05 -6.86 -16.00
N GLY A 10 -13.74 -6.95 -16.11
CA GLY A 10 -13.07 -7.57 -17.26
C GLY A 10 -11.62 -7.11 -17.42
N PRO A 11 -10.93 -7.56 -18.47
CA PRO A 11 -9.55 -7.17 -18.73
C PRO A 11 -9.39 -5.64 -18.77
N VAL A 12 -8.36 -5.12 -18.11
CA VAL A 12 -8.10 -3.66 -18.10
C VAL A 12 -7.77 -3.13 -19.49
N GLU A 13 -7.26 -3.98 -20.38
CA GLU A 13 -6.93 -3.66 -21.77
C GLU A 13 -8.16 -3.25 -22.58
N ASP A 14 -9.37 -3.63 -22.13
CA ASP A 14 -10.63 -3.27 -22.79
C ASP A 14 -11.12 -1.87 -22.43
N GLY A 15 -10.37 -1.10 -21.63
CA GLY A 15 -10.77 0.25 -21.23
C GLY A 15 -12.04 0.27 -20.39
N ARG A 16 -12.03 -0.42 -19.25
CA ARG A 16 -13.22 -0.66 -18.39
C ARG A 16 -13.72 0.58 -17.65
N LEU A 17 -12.88 1.60 -17.50
CA LEU A 17 -13.27 2.85 -16.87
C LEU A 17 -13.89 3.79 -17.90
N THR A 18 -15.00 4.41 -17.52
CA THR A 18 -15.70 5.41 -18.35
C THR A 18 -15.68 6.75 -17.62
N LEU A 19 -15.16 7.78 -18.28
CA LEU A 19 -15.22 9.15 -17.77
C LEU A 19 -16.63 9.70 -17.90
N VAL A 20 -17.21 10.12 -16.79
CA VAL A 20 -18.59 10.64 -16.74
C VAL A 20 -18.65 11.90 -15.87
N ASP A 21 -19.68 12.73 -16.14
CA ASP A 21 -20.06 13.82 -15.25
C ASP A 21 -21.04 13.31 -14.20
N ARG A 22 -20.76 13.55 -12.92
CA ARG A 22 -21.60 13.20 -11.76
C ARG A 22 -21.86 14.42 -10.89
N PRO A 23 -22.93 14.44 -10.11
CA PRO A 23 -23.10 15.42 -9.02
C PRO A 23 -21.93 15.35 -8.05
N VAL A 24 -21.51 16.48 -7.50
CA VAL A 24 -20.55 16.53 -6.39
C VAL A 24 -21.20 15.90 -5.17
N PRO A 25 -20.60 14.91 -4.50
CA PRO A 25 -21.22 14.26 -3.35
C PRO A 25 -21.35 15.22 -2.16
N VAL A 26 -22.33 14.93 -1.31
CA VAL A 26 -22.57 15.70 -0.09
C VAL A 26 -22.09 14.88 1.09
N PRO A 27 -21.15 15.39 1.93
CA PRO A 27 -20.67 14.66 3.09
C PRO A 27 -21.79 14.52 4.14
N ALA A 28 -21.96 13.30 4.66
CA ALA A 28 -22.87 13.01 5.77
C ALA A 28 -22.29 13.49 7.11
N ALA A 29 -23.01 13.23 8.20
CA ALA A 29 -22.54 13.57 9.54
C ALA A 29 -21.20 12.83 9.85
N GLY A 30 -20.20 13.58 10.33
CA GLY A 30 -18.85 13.06 10.63
C GLY A 30 -17.99 12.80 9.41
N GLU A 31 -18.45 13.13 8.19
CA GLU A 31 -17.67 13.02 6.96
C GLU A 31 -17.13 14.36 6.49
N ILE A 32 -16.12 14.31 5.64
CA ILE A 32 -15.57 15.46 4.93
C ILE A 32 -15.62 15.21 3.41
N LEU A 33 -15.91 16.27 2.65
CA LEU A 33 -15.74 16.32 1.21
C LEU A 33 -14.33 16.80 0.92
N VAL A 34 -13.58 16.05 0.15
CA VAL A 34 -12.21 16.35 -0.26
C VAL A 34 -12.20 16.67 -1.75
N ARG A 35 -11.68 17.85 -2.14
CA ARG A 35 -11.31 18.14 -3.51
C ARG A 35 -10.00 17.43 -3.79
N VAL A 36 -10.04 16.45 -4.68
CA VAL A 36 -8.90 15.60 -5.01
C VAL A 36 -7.90 16.38 -5.85
N ALA A 37 -6.63 16.33 -5.49
CA ALA A 37 -5.52 16.87 -6.26
C ALA A 37 -4.76 15.76 -6.98
N ALA A 38 -4.60 14.61 -6.32
CA ALA A 38 -3.90 13.45 -6.86
C ALA A 38 -4.48 12.14 -6.32
N CYS A 39 -4.46 11.07 -7.11
CA CYS A 39 -4.78 9.72 -6.69
C CYS A 39 -3.82 8.71 -7.31
N GLY A 40 -3.14 7.92 -6.48
CA GLY A 40 -2.25 6.86 -6.95
C GLY A 40 -3.00 5.73 -7.64
N VAL A 41 -2.28 5.02 -8.53
CA VAL A 41 -2.76 3.83 -9.24
C VAL A 41 -1.92 2.64 -8.81
N CYS A 42 -2.54 1.55 -8.40
CA CYS A 42 -1.80 0.36 -7.97
C CYS A 42 -2.42 -0.96 -8.46
N HIS A 43 -1.81 -2.06 -8.08
CA HIS A 43 -2.27 -3.39 -8.47
C HIS A 43 -3.63 -3.77 -7.85
N THR A 44 -4.07 -3.09 -6.80
CA THR A 44 -5.39 -3.30 -6.19
C THR A 44 -6.49 -2.97 -7.19
N GLU A 45 -6.39 -1.82 -7.88
CA GLU A 45 -7.36 -1.45 -8.92
C GLU A 45 -7.36 -2.44 -10.10
N LEU A 46 -6.21 -3.03 -10.47
CA LEU A 46 -6.16 -4.10 -11.45
C LEU A 46 -6.94 -5.34 -10.97
N ASP A 47 -6.78 -5.71 -9.70
CA ASP A 47 -7.49 -6.86 -9.12
C ASP A 47 -9.00 -6.58 -8.97
N GLU A 48 -9.39 -5.34 -8.68
CA GLU A 48 -10.77 -4.89 -8.62
C GLU A 48 -11.43 -4.91 -10.01
N ILE A 49 -10.82 -4.28 -11.00
CA ILE A 49 -11.36 -4.19 -12.37
C ILE A 49 -11.47 -5.57 -13.02
N GLU A 50 -10.49 -6.44 -12.82
CA GLU A 50 -10.49 -7.79 -13.38
C GLU A 50 -11.26 -8.83 -12.54
N GLY A 51 -11.94 -8.39 -11.48
CA GLY A 51 -12.84 -9.20 -10.68
C GLY A 51 -12.17 -10.19 -9.71
N ARG A 52 -10.87 -10.11 -9.53
CA ARG A 52 -10.14 -10.92 -8.53
C ARG A 52 -10.39 -10.45 -7.10
N LEU A 53 -10.73 -9.18 -6.95
CA LEU A 53 -11.18 -8.55 -5.72
C LEU A 53 -12.46 -7.77 -6.03
N ALA A 54 -13.61 -8.46 -5.97
CA ALA A 54 -14.88 -7.93 -6.44
C ALA A 54 -15.30 -6.62 -5.73
N PRO A 55 -15.39 -5.48 -6.46
CA PRO A 55 -15.90 -4.24 -5.91
C PRO A 55 -17.44 -4.19 -5.98
N ARG A 56 -18.03 -3.23 -5.27
CA ARG A 56 -19.45 -2.90 -5.39
C ARG A 56 -19.69 -2.05 -6.64
N LEU A 57 -20.25 -2.62 -7.68
CA LEU A 57 -20.54 -1.92 -8.94
C LEU A 57 -21.88 -1.18 -8.94
N PRO A 58 -22.04 -0.04 -9.65
CA PRO A 58 -20.96 0.74 -10.24
C PRO A 58 -20.16 1.49 -9.17
N ILE A 59 -18.85 1.76 -9.41
CA ILE A 59 -17.98 2.41 -8.44
C ILE A 59 -16.95 3.35 -9.11
N VAL A 60 -16.51 4.37 -8.40
CA VAL A 60 -15.31 5.14 -8.71
C VAL A 60 -14.12 4.47 -8.02
N PRO A 61 -13.12 3.93 -8.74
CA PRO A 61 -11.94 3.32 -8.12
C PRO A 61 -10.99 4.35 -7.50
N GLY A 62 -9.86 3.85 -6.95
CA GLY A 62 -8.76 4.68 -6.45
C GLY A 62 -8.81 4.91 -4.95
N HIS A 63 -7.73 4.54 -4.26
CA HIS A 63 -7.66 4.56 -2.79
C HIS A 63 -6.44 5.28 -2.22
N GLN A 64 -5.63 5.94 -3.04
CA GLN A 64 -4.44 6.68 -2.63
C GLN A 64 -4.67 8.16 -2.89
N ILE A 65 -5.62 8.77 -2.16
CA ILE A 65 -6.15 10.09 -2.45
C ILE A 65 -5.38 11.15 -1.66
N VAL A 66 -4.94 12.19 -2.32
CA VAL A 66 -4.44 13.42 -1.70
C VAL A 66 -5.28 14.59 -2.22
N GLY A 67 -5.70 15.45 -1.31
CA GLY A 67 -6.51 16.61 -1.67
C GLY A 67 -6.66 17.60 -0.54
N ARG A 68 -7.64 18.48 -0.69
CA ARG A 68 -7.97 19.48 0.31
C ARG A 68 -9.42 19.37 0.73
N VAL A 69 -9.66 19.55 2.02
CA VAL A 69 -11.02 19.59 2.57
C VAL A 69 -11.77 20.77 1.93
N GLU A 70 -12.85 20.46 1.22
CA GLU A 70 -13.71 21.45 0.57
C GLU A 70 -14.91 21.82 1.43
N ARG A 71 -15.49 20.81 2.12
CA ARG A 71 -16.66 20.99 2.96
C ARG A 71 -16.70 19.93 4.08
N LEU A 72 -17.25 20.34 5.23
CA LEU A 72 -17.47 19.46 6.37
C LEU A 72 -18.94 19.04 6.43
N GLY A 73 -19.20 17.79 6.74
CA GLY A 73 -20.50 17.31 7.17
C GLY A 73 -20.80 17.73 8.60
N SER A 74 -22.04 17.62 9.02
CA SER A 74 -22.43 17.99 10.38
C SER A 74 -21.65 17.17 11.42
N GLY A 75 -21.14 17.83 12.47
CA GLY A 75 -20.39 17.19 13.54
C GLY A 75 -18.94 16.78 13.19
N ALA A 76 -18.46 17.01 11.97
CA ALA A 76 -17.05 16.88 11.65
C ALA A 76 -16.27 18.06 12.23
N THR A 77 -15.21 17.77 13.01
CA THR A 77 -14.43 18.76 13.77
C THR A 77 -12.92 18.56 13.70
N ARG A 78 -12.45 17.45 13.13
CA ARG A 78 -11.04 17.09 13.10
C ARG A 78 -10.24 17.95 12.11
N PHE A 79 -10.91 18.48 11.09
CA PHE A 79 -10.29 19.28 10.03
C PHE A 79 -11.06 20.57 9.79
N GLN A 80 -10.44 21.48 9.05
CA GLN A 80 -11.02 22.71 8.55
C GLN A 80 -11.00 22.73 7.02
N THR A 81 -11.88 23.54 6.40
CA THR A 81 -11.84 23.81 4.95
C THR A 81 -10.46 24.34 4.56
N GLY A 82 -9.88 23.77 3.50
CA GLY A 82 -8.54 24.08 3.03
C GLY A 82 -7.45 23.15 3.59
N ASP A 83 -7.69 22.40 4.66
CA ASP A 83 -6.72 21.46 5.21
C ASP A 83 -6.33 20.42 4.17
N ARG A 84 -5.04 20.10 4.10
CA ARG A 84 -4.49 19.11 3.19
C ARG A 84 -4.53 17.73 3.83
N VAL A 85 -5.26 16.81 3.18
CA VAL A 85 -5.51 15.48 3.71
C VAL A 85 -5.24 14.38 2.70
N GLY A 86 -4.98 13.18 3.22
CA GLY A 86 -4.90 11.94 2.47
C GLY A 86 -5.97 10.95 2.90
N ILE A 87 -6.39 10.08 1.98
CA ILE A 87 -7.31 8.97 2.22
C ILE A 87 -6.62 7.70 1.75
N ALA A 88 -6.56 6.69 2.65
CA ALA A 88 -6.03 5.37 2.36
C ALA A 88 -7.14 4.38 1.99
N TRP A 89 -6.79 3.08 1.83
CA TRP A 89 -7.77 2.08 1.42
C TRP A 89 -8.85 1.84 2.47
N ILE A 90 -8.50 1.77 3.78
CA ILE A 90 -9.53 1.64 4.82
C ILE A 90 -10.35 2.93 4.91
N ASN A 91 -11.65 2.82 4.61
CA ASN A 91 -12.59 3.94 4.66
C ASN A 91 -13.38 4.00 5.97
N TRP A 92 -13.74 2.82 6.51
CA TRP A 92 -14.57 2.75 7.69
C TRP A 92 -14.41 1.41 8.41
N ALA A 93 -14.60 1.42 9.74
CA ALA A 93 -14.70 0.24 10.58
C ALA A 93 -15.72 0.50 11.71
N CYS A 94 -16.33 -0.56 12.28
CA CYS A 94 -17.43 -0.42 13.21
C CYS A 94 -17.07 0.17 14.57
N GLY A 95 -15.79 0.16 14.97
CA GLY A 95 -15.31 0.67 16.26
C GLY A 95 -15.68 -0.17 17.49
N THR A 96 -16.54 -1.19 17.36
CA THR A 96 -17.13 -1.92 18.49
C THR A 96 -16.86 -3.41 18.55
N CYS A 97 -16.39 -4.05 17.45
CA CYS A 97 -16.01 -5.45 17.46
C CYS A 97 -14.63 -5.65 18.15
N ASP A 98 -14.30 -6.89 18.46
CA ASP A 98 -13.06 -7.22 19.18
C ASP A 98 -11.81 -6.76 18.41
N ALA A 99 -11.80 -6.89 17.08
CA ALA A 99 -10.72 -6.39 16.24
C ALA A 99 -10.55 -4.87 16.39
N CYS A 100 -11.66 -4.11 16.32
CA CYS A 100 -11.61 -2.66 16.49
C CYS A 100 -11.16 -2.25 17.89
N ARG A 101 -11.67 -2.90 18.94
CA ARG A 101 -11.24 -2.65 20.34
C ARG A 101 -9.77 -2.95 20.56
N ALA A 102 -9.22 -3.91 19.83
CA ALA A 102 -7.80 -4.26 19.87
C ALA A 102 -6.91 -3.38 18.98
N GLY A 103 -7.44 -2.33 18.34
CA GLY A 103 -6.70 -1.48 17.40
C GLY A 103 -6.31 -2.18 16.10
N ALA A 104 -7.04 -3.23 15.73
CA ALA A 104 -6.86 -4.01 14.51
C ALA A 104 -8.08 -3.86 13.60
N GLU A 105 -8.55 -2.63 13.40
CA GLU A 105 -9.77 -2.31 12.62
C GLU A 105 -9.69 -2.74 11.15
N ASN A 106 -8.50 -2.95 10.63
CA ASN A 106 -8.28 -3.58 9.32
C ASN A 106 -8.80 -5.02 9.24
N LEU A 107 -9.05 -5.68 10.39
CA LEU A 107 -9.64 -7.01 10.50
C LEU A 107 -11.12 -6.95 10.91
N CYS A 108 -11.72 -5.78 10.95
CA CYS A 108 -13.13 -5.61 11.24
C CYS A 108 -13.98 -6.30 10.15
N PRO A 109 -14.92 -7.21 10.50
CA PRO A 109 -15.75 -7.88 9.50
C PRO A 109 -16.70 -6.94 8.74
N ALA A 110 -16.96 -5.75 9.30
CA ALA A 110 -17.78 -4.72 8.67
C ALA A 110 -16.94 -3.59 8.03
N ALA A 111 -15.62 -3.75 7.90
CA ALA A 111 -14.76 -2.73 7.28
C ALA A 111 -15.22 -2.42 5.85
N ARG A 112 -15.08 -1.13 5.46
CA ARG A 112 -15.33 -0.67 4.09
C ARG A 112 -14.04 -0.11 3.49
N TRP A 113 -13.90 -0.28 2.20
CA TRP A 113 -12.69 0.04 1.47
C TRP A 113 -12.94 1.11 0.40
N THR A 114 -12.13 2.15 0.40
CA THR A 114 -12.15 3.25 -0.58
C THR A 114 -11.87 2.70 -1.98
N GLY A 115 -12.69 3.05 -2.95
CA GLY A 115 -12.57 2.59 -4.34
C GLY A 115 -13.13 1.19 -4.59
N LYS A 116 -13.53 0.45 -3.52
CA LYS A 116 -14.08 -0.92 -3.62
C LYS A 116 -15.51 -1.04 -3.09
N ASP A 117 -15.77 -0.59 -1.88
CA ASP A 117 -17.08 -0.63 -1.23
C ASP A 117 -17.78 0.72 -1.22
N VAL A 118 -17.00 1.80 -1.34
CA VAL A 118 -17.42 3.19 -1.48
C VAL A 118 -16.62 3.86 -2.58
N ASP A 119 -17.16 4.90 -3.20
CA ASP A 119 -16.48 5.65 -4.26
C ASP A 119 -15.11 6.15 -3.80
N GLY A 120 -14.12 6.04 -4.67
CA GLY A 120 -12.72 6.40 -4.46
C GLY A 120 -12.31 7.71 -5.12
N GLY A 121 -11.02 7.82 -5.40
CA GLY A 121 -10.36 9.06 -5.82
C GLY A 121 -10.08 9.22 -7.32
N TYR A 122 -10.58 8.35 -8.18
CA TYR A 122 -10.52 8.60 -9.63
C TYR A 122 -11.62 9.58 -10.03
N ALA A 123 -11.71 10.68 -9.31
CA ALA A 123 -12.70 11.76 -9.47
C ALA A 123 -12.17 13.08 -8.91
N GLU A 124 -12.79 14.18 -9.28
CA GLU A 124 -12.45 15.52 -8.76
C GLU A 124 -12.78 15.67 -7.25
N TYR A 125 -13.72 14.88 -6.73
CA TYR A 125 -14.11 14.92 -5.31
C TYR A 125 -14.34 13.52 -4.76
N ALA A 126 -13.99 13.34 -3.48
CA ALA A 126 -14.24 12.13 -2.71
C ALA A 126 -14.78 12.48 -1.32
N VAL A 127 -15.57 11.59 -0.73
CA VAL A 127 -16.08 11.71 0.63
C VAL A 127 -15.45 10.62 1.50
N VAL A 128 -15.10 10.98 2.75
CA VAL A 128 -14.54 10.06 3.73
C VAL A 128 -14.99 10.47 5.13
N PRO A 129 -15.24 9.50 6.05
CA PRO A 129 -15.34 9.83 7.47
C PRO A 129 -14.04 10.49 7.95
N GLU A 130 -14.14 11.62 8.65
CA GLU A 130 -12.97 12.40 9.08
C GLU A 130 -11.95 11.57 9.90
N ALA A 131 -12.43 10.54 10.60
CA ALA A 131 -11.58 9.61 11.37
C ALA A 131 -10.66 8.74 10.50
N PHE A 132 -10.91 8.65 9.19
CA PHE A 132 -10.14 7.89 8.21
C PHE A 132 -9.42 8.77 7.18
N ALA A 133 -9.35 10.08 7.44
CA ALA A 133 -8.51 11.03 6.71
C ALA A 133 -7.25 11.35 7.53
N TYR A 134 -6.15 11.61 6.85
CA TYR A 134 -4.84 11.81 7.49
C TYR A 134 -4.22 13.13 7.02
N PRO A 135 -3.65 13.96 7.93
CA PRO A 135 -2.87 15.13 7.54
C PRO A 135 -1.70 14.71 6.65
N ILE A 136 -1.50 15.39 5.52
CA ILE A 136 -0.37 15.14 4.63
C ILE A 136 0.76 16.12 4.95
N PRO A 137 1.98 15.64 5.24
CA PRO A 137 3.13 16.50 5.51
C PRO A 137 3.42 17.46 4.35
N ALA A 138 3.73 18.71 4.66
CA ALA A 138 3.97 19.77 3.68
C ALA A 138 5.17 19.52 2.76
N ARG A 139 6.10 18.66 3.18
CA ARG A 139 7.31 18.30 2.44
C ARG A 139 7.03 17.67 1.08
N PHE A 140 5.96 16.86 0.96
CA PHE A 140 5.65 16.13 -0.26
C PHE A 140 4.72 16.92 -1.16
N ALA A 141 4.97 16.97 -2.47
CA ALA A 141 3.97 17.37 -3.44
C ALA A 141 2.76 16.40 -3.43
N ASP A 142 1.61 16.81 -3.98
CA ASP A 142 0.39 15.98 -3.91
C ASP A 142 0.58 14.61 -4.59
N ALA A 143 1.23 14.61 -5.75
CA ALA A 143 1.54 13.38 -6.47
C ALA A 143 2.53 12.47 -5.73
N GLU A 144 3.52 13.05 -5.04
CA GLU A 144 4.52 12.31 -4.25
C GLU A 144 3.90 11.70 -2.98
N ALA A 145 2.91 12.38 -2.40
CA ALA A 145 2.25 11.92 -1.18
C ALA A 145 1.27 10.75 -1.45
N ALA A 146 0.68 10.67 -2.63
CA ALA A 146 -0.32 9.64 -2.96
C ALA A 146 0.19 8.20 -2.75
N PRO A 147 1.37 7.76 -3.24
CA PRO A 147 1.88 6.42 -3.01
C PRO A 147 2.18 6.10 -1.53
N LEU A 148 2.43 7.12 -0.71
CA LEU A 148 2.67 6.93 0.73
C LEU A 148 1.44 6.35 1.43
N LEU A 149 0.23 6.66 0.95
CA LEU A 149 -1.06 6.20 1.50
C LEU A 149 -1.39 4.73 1.21
N CYS A 150 -0.61 4.08 0.35
CA CYS A 150 -0.71 2.64 0.09
C CYS A 150 0.64 1.95 0.28
N ALA A 151 1.53 2.05 -0.70
CA ALA A 151 2.83 1.37 -0.68
C ALA A 151 3.66 1.72 0.57
N GLY A 152 3.61 2.98 1.03
CA GLY A 152 4.29 3.45 2.23
C GLY A 152 3.69 2.85 3.50
N VAL A 153 2.42 3.09 3.75
CA VAL A 153 1.75 2.66 4.99
C VAL A 153 1.70 1.13 5.11
N ILE A 154 1.44 0.39 4.01
CA ILE A 154 1.41 -1.08 4.05
C ILE A 154 2.80 -1.67 4.28
N GLY A 155 3.83 -1.06 3.69
CA GLY A 155 5.22 -1.42 3.93
C GLY A 155 5.62 -1.20 5.39
N TYR A 156 5.23 -0.07 5.97
CA TYR A 156 5.44 0.24 7.38
C TYR A 156 4.73 -0.76 8.29
N ARG A 157 3.46 -1.10 8.00
CA ARG A 157 2.75 -2.14 8.75
C ARG A 157 3.47 -3.49 8.68
N ALA A 158 3.90 -3.91 7.49
CA ALA A 158 4.66 -5.16 7.34
C ALA A 158 5.94 -5.14 8.19
N LEU A 159 6.64 -4.01 8.23
CA LEU A 159 7.81 -3.82 9.08
C LEU A 159 7.46 -3.92 10.57
N ARG A 160 6.39 -3.28 11.04
CA ARG A 160 5.91 -3.42 12.43
C ARG A 160 5.58 -4.87 12.77
N LEU A 161 4.85 -5.57 11.88
CA LEU A 161 4.48 -6.98 12.08
C LEU A 161 5.67 -7.93 12.05
N SER A 162 6.79 -7.54 11.42
CA SER A 162 8.02 -8.33 11.44
C SER A 162 8.67 -8.39 12.82
N ASN A 163 8.34 -7.46 13.72
CA ASN A 163 8.96 -7.32 15.02
C ASN A 163 10.49 -7.26 14.94
N LEU A 164 10.99 -6.46 13.99
CA LEU A 164 12.42 -6.25 13.76
C LEU A 164 13.03 -5.52 14.96
N SER A 165 14.16 -6.02 15.43
CA SER A 165 15.02 -5.34 16.42
C SER A 165 16.31 -4.86 15.76
N ASP A 166 16.84 -3.72 16.21
CA ASP A 166 18.07 -3.18 15.66
C ASP A 166 19.25 -4.15 15.88
N GLY A 167 20.08 -4.32 14.83
CA GLY A 167 21.18 -5.29 14.83
C GLY A 167 20.81 -6.66 14.24
N GLN A 168 19.54 -6.95 13.99
CA GLN A 168 19.12 -8.15 13.28
C GLN A 168 19.35 -8.05 11.77
N THR A 169 19.27 -9.18 11.06
CA THR A 169 19.23 -9.22 9.59
C THR A 169 17.78 -9.25 9.11
N LEU A 170 17.42 -8.28 8.26
CA LEU A 170 16.14 -8.21 7.56
C LEU A 170 16.33 -8.61 6.08
N ALA A 171 15.54 -9.58 5.62
CA ALA A 171 15.43 -9.92 4.21
C ALA A 171 14.18 -9.27 3.58
N LEU A 172 14.34 -8.66 2.40
CA LEU A 172 13.25 -8.16 1.57
C LEU A 172 13.18 -9.00 0.30
N TYR A 173 12.08 -9.69 0.09
CA TYR A 173 11.81 -10.46 -1.12
C TYR A 173 10.94 -9.64 -2.07
N GLY A 174 11.47 -9.32 -3.26
CA GLY A 174 10.92 -8.31 -4.16
C GLY A 174 11.35 -6.90 -3.75
N PHE A 175 11.57 -6.03 -4.77
CA PHE A 175 12.02 -4.66 -4.53
C PHE A 175 11.23 -3.66 -5.40
N GLY A 176 9.91 -3.62 -5.18
CA GLY A 176 8.98 -2.68 -5.80
C GLY A 176 8.64 -1.49 -4.88
N ALA A 177 7.49 -0.84 -5.14
CA ALA A 177 7.05 0.38 -4.49
C ALA A 177 7.09 0.36 -2.94
N SER A 178 6.67 -0.73 -2.29
CA SER A 178 6.72 -0.81 -0.82
C SER A 178 8.12 -1.08 -0.28
N ALA A 179 8.87 -1.97 -0.92
CA ALA A 179 10.18 -2.39 -0.42
C ALA A 179 11.20 -1.24 -0.46
N HIS A 180 11.18 -0.40 -1.52
CA HIS A 180 12.10 0.75 -1.61
C HIS A 180 11.81 1.82 -0.54
N ILE A 181 10.57 1.94 -0.07
CA ILE A 181 10.22 2.82 1.06
C ILE A 181 10.68 2.17 2.39
N VAL A 182 10.38 0.87 2.57
CA VAL A 182 10.73 0.13 3.79
C VAL A 182 12.23 0.16 4.06
N ILE A 183 13.08 -0.03 3.05
CA ILE A 183 14.54 -0.01 3.26
C ILE A 183 15.01 1.34 3.82
N GLN A 184 14.43 2.46 3.38
CA GLN A 184 14.77 3.79 3.87
C GLN A 184 14.32 3.99 5.32
N VAL A 185 13.12 3.50 5.68
CA VAL A 185 12.65 3.48 7.07
C VAL A 185 13.59 2.65 7.95
N VAL A 186 13.97 1.45 7.50
CA VAL A 186 14.87 0.57 8.26
C VAL A 186 16.24 1.21 8.44
N ARG A 187 16.80 1.83 7.40
CA ARG A 187 18.09 2.52 7.50
C ARG A 187 18.08 3.67 8.51
N SER A 188 16.96 4.36 8.62
CA SER A 188 16.81 5.46 9.59
C SER A 188 16.55 4.97 11.02
N ARG A 189 15.66 4.01 11.20
CA ARG A 189 15.14 3.60 12.53
C ARG A 189 15.93 2.46 13.15
N TYR A 190 16.62 1.65 12.33
CA TYR A 190 17.38 0.47 12.74
C TYR A 190 18.77 0.48 12.11
N PRO A 191 19.64 1.43 12.50
CA PRO A 191 20.91 1.74 11.80
C PRO A 191 21.91 0.58 11.79
N ARG A 192 21.84 -0.35 12.77
CA ARG A 192 22.70 -1.53 12.86
C ARG A 192 22.14 -2.74 12.13
N THR A 193 20.89 -2.66 11.63
CA THR A 193 20.25 -3.77 10.92
C THR A 193 20.94 -4.03 9.61
N ARG A 194 21.28 -5.29 9.36
CA ARG A 194 21.76 -5.77 8.08
C ARG A 194 20.59 -6.03 7.15
N ILE A 195 20.60 -5.44 5.96
CA ILE A 195 19.51 -5.60 4.98
C ILE A 195 20.01 -6.41 3.80
N VAL A 196 19.29 -7.50 3.48
CA VAL A 196 19.52 -8.35 2.31
C VAL A 196 18.29 -8.31 1.40
N VAL A 197 18.49 -8.18 0.09
CA VAL A 197 17.39 -8.00 -0.86
C VAL A 197 17.46 -9.08 -1.94
N PHE A 198 16.33 -9.79 -2.09
CA PHE A 198 16.13 -10.80 -3.12
C PHE A 198 15.25 -10.23 -4.24
N THR A 199 15.81 -10.03 -5.42
CA THR A 199 15.06 -9.57 -6.60
C THR A 199 15.69 -10.07 -7.90
N ARG A 200 14.87 -10.26 -8.94
CA ARG A 200 15.32 -10.77 -10.25
C ARG A 200 15.95 -9.68 -11.11
N SER A 201 15.44 -8.45 -11.00
CA SER A 201 15.87 -7.31 -11.82
C SER A 201 17.20 -6.77 -11.32
N GLU A 202 18.20 -6.61 -12.19
CA GLU A 202 19.47 -5.96 -11.85
C GLU A 202 19.25 -4.47 -11.51
N GLU A 203 18.37 -3.78 -12.21
CA GLU A 203 17.98 -2.41 -11.91
C GLU A 203 17.46 -2.26 -10.46
N HIS A 204 16.60 -3.18 -10.01
CA HIS A 204 16.15 -3.21 -8.63
C HIS A 204 17.28 -3.55 -7.64
N ARG A 205 18.26 -4.38 -8.01
CA ARG A 205 19.43 -4.65 -7.17
C ARG A 205 20.30 -3.41 -7.00
N GLU A 206 20.54 -2.69 -8.08
CA GLU A 206 21.28 -1.43 -8.06
C GLU A 206 20.57 -0.38 -7.19
N LEU A 207 19.27 -0.22 -7.36
CA LEU A 207 18.46 0.68 -6.51
C LEU A 207 18.55 0.27 -5.03
N ALA A 208 18.43 -1.02 -4.73
CA ALA A 208 18.55 -1.52 -3.35
C ALA A 208 19.93 -1.22 -2.75
N ARG A 209 21.02 -1.40 -3.52
CA ARG A 209 22.39 -1.05 -3.07
C ARG A 209 22.50 0.45 -2.78
N ARG A 210 22.02 1.31 -3.68
CA ARG A 210 22.01 2.78 -3.48
C ARG A 210 21.25 3.18 -2.22
N LEU A 211 20.16 2.49 -1.91
CA LEU A 211 19.34 2.74 -0.72
C LEU A 211 19.87 2.07 0.55
N GLY A 212 21.02 1.37 0.48
CA GLY A 212 21.73 0.83 1.63
C GLY A 212 21.49 -0.65 1.92
N ALA A 213 21.11 -1.46 0.93
CA ALA A 213 21.17 -2.91 1.05
C ALA A 213 22.63 -3.37 1.16
N HIS A 214 22.90 -4.24 2.14
CA HIS A 214 24.24 -4.80 2.36
C HIS A 214 24.55 -5.97 1.43
N TRP A 215 23.51 -6.57 0.88
CA TRP A 215 23.61 -7.64 -0.10
C TRP A 215 22.37 -7.66 -0.99
N THR A 216 22.55 -8.05 -2.26
CA THR A 216 21.47 -8.24 -3.23
C THR A 216 21.70 -9.50 -4.04
N GLY A 217 20.65 -10.27 -4.34
CA GLY A 217 20.75 -11.49 -5.13
C GLY A 217 19.39 -11.96 -5.66
N SER A 218 19.39 -13.10 -6.35
CA SER A 218 18.19 -13.81 -6.80
C SER A 218 17.69 -14.78 -5.72
N ALA A 219 16.55 -15.42 -5.96
CA ALA A 219 16.04 -16.47 -5.07
C ALA A 219 16.96 -17.70 -4.98
N ALA A 220 17.83 -17.92 -5.98
CA ALA A 220 18.80 -19.04 -6.00
C ALA A 220 20.05 -18.76 -5.17
N ASP A 221 20.34 -17.49 -4.88
CA ASP A 221 21.56 -17.09 -4.19
C ASP A 221 21.41 -17.21 -2.67
N ALA A 222 22.51 -17.51 -1.98
CA ALA A 222 22.59 -17.56 -0.53
C ALA A 222 23.02 -16.21 0.03
N PRO A 223 22.26 -15.61 0.97
CA PRO A 223 22.68 -14.38 1.63
C PRO A 223 23.81 -14.69 2.63
N PRO A 224 24.68 -13.72 2.92
CA PRO A 224 25.73 -13.90 3.91
C PRO A 224 25.16 -13.86 5.34
N GLY A 225 25.04 -15.02 5.97
CA GLY A 225 24.61 -15.16 7.36
C GLY A 225 23.09 -15.37 7.55
N PRO A 226 22.64 -15.54 8.79
CA PRO A 226 21.26 -15.88 9.12
C PRO A 226 20.30 -14.71 8.88
N VAL A 227 19.07 -15.04 8.47
CA VAL A 227 17.97 -14.09 8.32
C VAL A 227 17.06 -14.16 9.54
N HIS A 228 16.94 -13.08 10.29
CA HIS A 228 16.11 -13.06 11.51
C HIS A 228 14.67 -12.65 11.20
N ARG A 229 14.47 -11.72 10.26
CA ARG A 229 13.17 -11.21 9.83
C ARG A 229 13.13 -11.14 8.32
N ALA A 230 11.98 -11.47 7.75
CA ALA A 230 11.77 -11.39 6.31
C ALA A 230 10.44 -10.71 6.00
N ILE A 231 10.40 -9.92 4.92
CA ILE A 231 9.16 -9.38 4.37
C ILE A 231 9.09 -9.77 2.89
N ASP A 232 8.00 -10.43 2.50
CA ASP A 232 7.76 -10.87 1.13
C ASP A 232 6.75 -9.96 0.45
N PHE A 233 7.21 -9.17 -0.51
CA PHE A 233 6.43 -8.28 -1.38
C PHE A 233 6.10 -8.92 -2.73
N THR A 234 6.48 -10.17 -2.95
CA THR A 234 6.29 -10.82 -4.26
C THR A 234 4.88 -11.41 -4.38
N PRO A 235 4.34 -11.53 -5.61
CA PRO A 235 3.10 -12.26 -5.85
C PRO A 235 3.33 -13.79 -5.98
N ILE A 236 4.51 -14.31 -5.67
CA ILE A 236 4.93 -15.69 -5.93
C ILE A 236 4.78 -16.55 -4.68
N GLY A 237 4.04 -17.66 -4.76
CA GLY A 237 3.78 -18.56 -3.62
C GLY A 237 5.03 -19.27 -3.11
N SER A 238 5.92 -19.71 -4.01
CA SER A 238 7.17 -20.41 -3.64
C SER A 238 8.12 -19.54 -2.82
N THR A 239 8.03 -18.21 -2.91
CA THR A 239 8.84 -17.28 -2.09
C THR A 239 8.63 -17.50 -0.60
N ILE A 240 7.43 -17.90 -0.18
CA ILE A 240 7.12 -18.17 1.23
C ILE A 240 7.98 -19.32 1.74
N ARG A 241 8.01 -20.45 1.01
CA ARG A 241 8.83 -21.62 1.36
C ARG A 241 10.32 -21.27 1.35
N ASP A 242 10.77 -20.58 0.31
CA ASP A 242 12.19 -20.20 0.16
C ASP A 242 12.64 -19.24 1.28
N ALA A 243 11.78 -18.30 1.69
CA ALA A 243 12.06 -17.41 2.80
C ALA A 243 12.14 -18.17 4.14
N LEU A 244 11.18 -19.07 4.40
CA LEU A 244 11.15 -19.88 5.62
C LEU A 244 12.38 -20.78 5.77
N SER A 245 12.89 -21.35 4.66
CA SER A 245 14.09 -22.18 4.71
C SER A 245 15.35 -21.41 5.13
N ARG A 246 15.37 -20.09 4.89
CA ARG A 246 16.51 -19.19 5.23
C ARG A 246 16.39 -18.51 6.59
N LEU A 247 15.23 -18.60 7.24
CA LEU A 247 15.06 -18.01 8.57
C LEU A 247 15.92 -18.73 9.62
N ALA A 248 16.56 -17.96 10.45
CA ALA A 248 17.17 -18.42 11.70
C ALA A 248 16.10 -18.97 12.66
N PRO A 249 16.48 -19.74 13.68
CA PRO A 249 15.58 -20.09 14.79
C PRO A 249 14.90 -18.85 15.39
N GLY A 250 13.60 -18.93 15.67
CA GLY A 250 12.78 -17.80 16.13
C GLY A 250 12.54 -16.70 15.07
N GLY A 251 12.87 -17.01 13.82
CA GLY A 251 12.71 -16.08 12.70
C GLY A 251 11.25 -15.89 12.29
N ARG A 252 10.92 -14.69 11.75
CA ARG A 252 9.57 -14.38 11.30
C ARG A 252 9.57 -13.89 9.85
N LEU A 253 8.68 -14.49 9.06
CA LEU A 253 8.31 -14.03 7.72
C LEU A 253 6.98 -13.27 7.78
N VAL A 254 6.94 -12.06 7.23
CA VAL A 254 5.71 -11.30 6.98
C VAL A 254 5.41 -11.29 5.49
N VAL A 255 4.24 -11.78 5.10
CA VAL A 255 3.79 -11.80 3.69
C VAL A 255 2.97 -10.55 3.44
N ASN A 256 3.51 -9.63 2.64
CA ASN A 256 2.85 -8.38 2.25
C ASN A 256 2.40 -8.44 0.78
N ALA A 257 1.38 -9.25 0.54
CA ALA A 257 0.74 -9.38 -0.77
C ALA A 257 -0.75 -9.66 -0.57
N ILE A 258 -1.60 -8.97 -1.33
CA ILE A 258 -3.05 -9.19 -1.31
C ILE A 258 -3.40 -10.63 -1.71
N ARG A 259 -2.66 -11.18 -2.69
CA ARG A 259 -2.79 -12.56 -3.14
C ARG A 259 -1.47 -13.07 -3.70
N LYS A 260 -1.36 -14.39 -3.79
CA LYS A 260 -0.31 -15.06 -4.57
C LYS A 260 -0.87 -15.52 -5.91
N ARG A 261 -0.05 -15.49 -6.96
CA ARG A 261 -0.44 -15.94 -8.32
C ARG A 261 -0.53 -17.47 -8.39
N ASP A 262 0.28 -18.14 -7.62
CA ASP A 262 0.41 -19.59 -7.51
C ASP A 262 0.24 -20.03 -6.05
N PRO A 263 -0.22 -21.25 -5.79
CA PRO A 263 -0.33 -21.80 -4.44
C PRO A 263 1.01 -21.78 -3.70
N VAL A 264 0.94 -21.68 -2.38
CA VAL A 264 2.11 -21.91 -1.53
C VAL A 264 2.46 -23.41 -1.64
N PRO A 265 3.71 -23.75 -2.02
CA PRO A 265 4.13 -25.16 -2.10
C PRO A 265 4.06 -25.85 -0.72
N GLU A 266 4.03 -27.17 -0.73
CA GLU A 266 4.13 -27.97 0.50
C GLU A 266 5.32 -27.54 1.35
N LEU A 267 5.09 -27.46 2.66
CA LEU A 267 6.10 -27.10 3.65
C LEU A 267 6.55 -28.37 4.37
N ASP A 268 7.83 -28.65 4.36
CA ASP A 268 8.43 -29.63 5.28
C ASP A 268 8.51 -29.00 6.68
N TYR A 269 7.94 -29.65 7.68
CA TYR A 269 7.85 -29.10 9.02
C TYR A 269 9.25 -28.84 9.64
N ALA A 270 10.18 -29.79 9.47
CA ALA A 270 11.50 -29.67 10.07
C ALA A 270 12.33 -28.53 9.45
N ALA A 271 12.26 -28.39 8.13
CA ALA A 271 13.02 -27.36 7.40
C ALA A 271 12.42 -25.97 7.53
N HIS A 272 11.08 -25.86 7.52
CA HIS A 272 10.42 -24.56 7.32
C HIS A 272 9.77 -23.99 8.58
N LEU A 273 9.35 -24.82 9.56
CA LEU A 273 8.62 -24.35 10.74
C LEU A 273 9.30 -24.72 12.07
N TRP A 274 10.01 -25.85 12.13
CA TRP A 274 10.75 -26.24 13.32
C TRP A 274 11.67 -25.09 13.78
N HIS A 275 12.00 -25.02 15.04
CA HIS A 275 12.74 -23.94 15.69
C HIS A 275 11.94 -22.63 15.83
N GLU A 276 10.64 -22.71 16.09
CA GLU A 276 9.78 -21.55 16.38
C GLU A 276 9.74 -20.51 15.26
N LYS A 277 9.84 -20.94 14.00
CA LYS A 277 9.69 -20.03 12.87
C LYS A 277 8.23 -19.65 12.67
N GLU A 278 7.98 -18.37 12.35
CA GLU A 278 6.63 -17.84 12.20
C GLU A 278 6.37 -17.35 10.78
N VAL A 279 5.11 -17.50 10.33
CA VAL A 279 4.57 -16.84 9.14
C VAL A 279 3.41 -15.97 9.54
N LYS A 280 3.40 -14.70 9.12
CA LYS A 280 2.31 -13.76 9.35
C LYS A 280 1.97 -13.02 8.05
N SER A 281 0.69 -12.85 7.74
CA SER A 281 0.25 -12.01 6.63
C SER A 281 -0.02 -10.58 7.08
N THR A 282 0.10 -9.63 6.15
CA THR A 282 -0.35 -8.25 6.32
C THR A 282 -1.70 -8.10 5.63
N ALA A 283 -2.74 -7.80 6.39
CA ALA A 283 -4.10 -7.59 5.88
C ALA A 283 -4.44 -6.10 5.93
N ASN A 284 -4.04 -5.34 4.90
CA ASN A 284 -4.22 -3.89 4.85
C ASN A 284 -3.56 -3.16 6.06
N VAL A 285 -3.97 -1.93 6.33
CA VAL A 285 -3.40 -1.04 7.35
C VAL A 285 -4.47 -0.62 8.38
N THR A 286 -4.02 -0.23 9.56
CA THR A 286 -4.84 0.47 10.55
C THR A 286 -4.67 1.98 10.40
N ARG A 287 -5.56 2.77 11.01
CA ARG A 287 -5.38 4.23 11.13
C ARG A 287 -4.07 4.57 11.81
N GLN A 288 -3.74 3.87 12.88
CA GLN A 288 -2.49 4.05 13.61
C GLN A 288 -1.26 3.90 12.71
N ASP A 289 -1.25 2.94 11.77
CA ASP A 289 -0.12 2.76 10.85
C ASP A 289 0.09 4.01 9.97
N ALA A 290 -1.00 4.63 9.50
CA ALA A 290 -0.90 5.86 8.69
C ALA A 290 -0.51 7.08 9.53
N GLU A 291 -1.09 7.23 10.72
CA GLU A 291 -0.80 8.32 11.66
C GLU A 291 0.65 8.30 12.16
N GLU A 292 1.26 7.12 12.30
CA GLU A 292 2.68 6.98 12.66
C GLU A 292 3.60 7.14 11.45
N PHE A 293 3.23 6.57 10.31
CA PHE A 293 4.12 6.52 9.14
C PHE A 293 4.24 7.87 8.43
N LEU A 294 3.14 8.61 8.23
CA LEU A 294 3.19 9.84 7.44
C LEU A 294 4.11 10.92 8.03
N PRO A 295 4.09 11.22 9.35
CA PRO A 295 5.08 12.09 9.96
C PRO A 295 6.50 11.52 9.87
N LEU A 296 6.68 10.23 10.14
CA LEU A 296 7.97 9.57 10.02
C LEU A 296 8.55 9.69 8.59
N ALA A 297 7.71 9.52 7.57
CA ALA A 297 8.13 9.68 6.18
C ALA A 297 8.61 11.10 5.86
N ALA A 298 8.12 12.12 6.56
CA ALA A 298 8.58 13.50 6.42
C ALA A 298 9.94 13.75 7.08
N ASP A 299 10.22 13.05 8.18
CA ASP A 299 11.46 13.20 8.95
C ASP A 299 12.66 12.48 8.30
N ILE A 300 12.40 11.49 7.46
CA ILE A 300 13.43 10.74 6.74
C ILE A 300 13.47 11.14 5.26
N PRO A 301 14.62 10.99 4.57
CA PRO A 301 14.79 11.46 3.19
C PRO A 301 14.12 10.53 2.16
N ILE A 302 12.85 10.14 2.38
CA ILE A 302 12.08 9.38 1.39
C ILE A 302 11.77 10.29 0.21
N VAL A 303 12.09 9.82 -0.99
CA VAL A 303 11.72 10.44 -2.26
C VAL A 303 10.91 9.41 -3.04
N PRO A 304 9.57 9.54 -3.09
CA PRO A 304 8.75 8.70 -3.95
C PRO A 304 9.00 9.03 -5.41
N GLU A 305 9.37 8.03 -6.21
CA GLU A 305 9.37 8.17 -7.66
C GLU A 305 7.96 8.05 -8.19
N VAL A 306 7.49 9.05 -8.96
CA VAL A 306 6.13 9.09 -9.49
C VAL A 306 6.11 9.41 -10.98
N ARG A 307 5.15 8.84 -11.69
CA ARG A 307 4.78 9.21 -13.05
C ARG A 307 3.34 9.68 -13.08
N THR A 308 3.10 10.93 -13.44
CA THR A 308 1.76 11.52 -13.46
C THR A 308 1.02 11.27 -14.77
N PHE A 309 -0.29 11.14 -14.66
CA PHE A 309 -1.26 11.01 -15.75
C PHE A 309 -2.45 11.92 -15.44
N ARG A 310 -3.20 12.34 -16.45
CA ARG A 310 -4.46 13.03 -16.21
C ARG A 310 -5.55 12.03 -15.82
N LEU A 311 -6.62 12.49 -15.19
CA LEU A 311 -7.78 11.67 -14.84
C LEU A 311 -8.33 10.90 -16.05
N GLU A 312 -8.38 11.55 -17.21
CA GLU A 312 -8.86 10.97 -18.48
C GLU A 312 -8.02 9.77 -18.93
N ASP A 313 -6.73 9.75 -18.58
CA ASP A 313 -5.76 8.74 -19.01
C ASP A 313 -5.69 7.53 -18.04
N ALA A 314 -6.67 7.37 -17.14
CA ALA A 314 -6.67 6.33 -16.11
C ALA A 314 -6.58 4.89 -16.67
N ASN A 315 -7.27 4.59 -17.77
CA ASN A 315 -7.18 3.30 -18.44
C ASN A 315 -5.74 3.02 -18.94
N ASP A 316 -5.10 4.00 -19.55
CA ASP A 316 -3.72 3.86 -20.05
C ASP A 316 -2.73 3.64 -18.91
N ALA A 317 -2.89 4.38 -17.80
CA ALA A 317 -2.07 4.21 -16.60
C ALA A 317 -2.18 2.78 -16.03
N LEU A 318 -3.40 2.21 -15.97
CA LEU A 318 -3.64 0.85 -15.52
C LEU A 318 -3.01 -0.21 -16.45
N VAL A 319 -3.15 -0.04 -17.77
CA VAL A 319 -2.55 -0.94 -18.75
C VAL A 319 -1.02 -0.93 -18.65
N LEU A 320 -0.41 0.26 -18.59
CA LEU A 320 1.04 0.41 -18.45
C LEU A 320 1.55 -0.18 -17.13
N LEU A 321 0.81 -0.01 -16.03
CA LEU A 321 1.12 -0.64 -14.73
C LEU A 321 1.10 -2.16 -14.84
N LYS A 322 0.07 -2.74 -15.43
CA LYS A 322 -0.06 -4.20 -15.62
C LYS A 322 1.09 -4.78 -16.44
N GLN A 323 1.54 -4.04 -17.45
CA GLN A 323 2.65 -4.41 -18.32
C GLN A 323 4.04 -4.23 -17.66
N GLY A 324 4.12 -3.61 -16.47
CA GLY A 324 5.38 -3.28 -15.82
C GLY A 324 6.19 -2.20 -16.57
N ARG A 325 5.54 -1.32 -17.32
CA ARG A 325 6.13 -0.27 -18.15
C ARG A 325 6.15 1.11 -17.49
N ILE A 326 6.06 1.15 -16.17
CA ILE A 326 6.13 2.37 -15.37
C ILE A 326 7.28 2.26 -14.39
N GLN A 327 8.18 3.24 -14.41
CA GLN A 327 9.13 3.48 -13.32
C GLN A 327 8.43 4.33 -12.25
N GLY A 328 8.61 3.97 -10.99
CA GLY A 328 7.94 4.63 -9.87
C GLY A 328 6.46 4.26 -9.74
N ALA A 329 5.71 5.09 -9.06
CA ALA A 329 4.28 4.92 -8.85
C ALA A 329 3.48 5.76 -9.86
N PRO A 330 2.51 5.18 -10.60
CA PRO A 330 1.60 5.98 -11.42
C PRO A 330 0.62 6.74 -10.54
N VAL A 331 0.35 8.00 -10.89
CA VAL A 331 -0.52 8.89 -10.14
C VAL A 331 -1.39 9.71 -11.10
N LEU A 332 -2.70 9.66 -10.92
CA LEU A 332 -3.64 10.53 -11.61
C LEU A 332 -3.63 11.91 -10.93
N THR A 333 -3.60 12.97 -11.72
CA THR A 333 -3.75 14.36 -11.25
C THR A 333 -5.06 14.94 -11.77
N MET A 334 -5.75 15.66 -10.87
CA MET A 334 -6.97 16.40 -11.18
C MET A 334 -6.58 17.86 -11.44
N THR A 335 -6.61 18.24 -12.72
CA THR A 335 -6.31 19.63 -13.16
C THR A 335 -7.56 20.45 -13.27
#